data_a25afd2c49954778daece098ed21dfcf
#
_entry.id   a25afd2c49954778daece098ed21dfcf
#
_cell.length_a   1.000
_cell.length_b   1.000
_cell.length_c   1.000
_cell.angle_alpha   90.00
_cell.angle_beta   90.00
_cell.angle_gamma   90.00
#
_symmetry.space_group_name_H-M   'P 1'
#
loop_
_entity.id
_entity.type
_entity.pdbx_description
1 polymer ?
#
loop_
_entity_poly.entity_id
_entity_poly.type
_entity_poly.pdbx_seq_one_letter_code
_entity_poly.pdbx_strand_id
1 'polypeptide(L)' 'MKFFEFTKSDYEHIVKECMLDTPYKELLEYKIKGYSIIKIADLLHTSTSNVSVLTDKLKKKIRKIL' A
#
# COMPACT_ATOMS: atom_id res chain seq x y z
N MET A 1 0.83 -11.68 -12.63
CA MET A 1 1.29 -10.29 -12.44
C MET A 1 0.93 -9.81 -11.04
N LYS A 2 1.88 -9.23 -10.34
CA LYS A 2 1.66 -8.74 -8.97
C LYS A 2 1.03 -7.35 -9.00
N PHE A 3 0.02 -7.13 -8.18
CA PHE A 3 -0.71 -5.86 -8.15
C PHE A 3 0.17 -4.66 -7.78
N PHE A 4 1.17 -4.88 -6.92
CA PHE A 4 2.02 -3.79 -6.41
C PHE A 4 3.37 -3.67 -7.12
N GLU A 5 3.46 -4.08 -8.37
CA GLU A 5 4.67 -3.87 -9.18
C GLU A 5 4.64 -2.48 -9.81
N PHE A 6 4.88 -1.46 -8.99
CA PHE A 6 4.89 -0.07 -9.42
C PHE A 6 6.29 0.50 -9.37
N THR A 7 6.57 1.45 -10.27
CA THR A 7 7.79 2.26 -10.21
C THR A 7 7.62 3.37 -9.18
N LYS A 8 8.71 4.09 -8.89
CA LYS A 8 8.64 5.26 -8.01
C LYS A 8 7.69 6.32 -8.57
N SER A 9 7.70 6.53 -9.89
CA SER A 9 6.78 7.47 -10.54
C SER A 9 5.33 7.05 -10.34
N ASP A 10 5.04 5.75 -10.46
CA ASP A 10 3.70 5.22 -10.22
C ASP A 10 3.27 5.47 -8.77
N TYR A 11 4.18 5.24 -7.83
CA TYR A 11 3.92 5.49 -6.41
C TYR A 11 3.53 6.94 -6.17
N GLU A 12 4.30 7.89 -6.69
CA GLU A 12 4.04 9.31 -6.52
C GLU A 12 2.70 9.72 -7.14
N HIS A 13 2.40 9.18 -8.33
CA HIS A 13 1.14 9.42 -9.01
C HIS A 13 -0.05 8.92 -8.19
N ILE A 14 0.04 7.68 -7.69
CA ILE A 14 -1.02 7.07 -6.89
C ILE A 14 -1.25 7.86 -5.60
N VAL A 15 -0.19 8.22 -4.90
CA VAL A 15 -0.30 8.99 -3.65
C VAL A 15 -1.00 10.31 -3.91
N LYS A 16 -0.66 10.99 -5.00
CA LYS A 16 -1.26 12.27 -5.37
C LYS A 16 -2.73 12.12 -5.76
N GLU A 17 -3.03 11.17 -6.65
CA GLU A 17 -4.38 11.00 -7.19
C GLU A 17 -5.37 10.43 -6.16
N CYS A 18 -4.91 9.51 -5.32
CA CYS A 18 -5.75 8.92 -4.27
C CYS A 18 -5.76 9.77 -3.00
N MET A 19 -4.94 10.79 -2.93
CA MET A 19 -4.78 11.63 -1.74
C MET A 19 -4.52 10.77 -0.51
N LEU A 20 -3.60 9.82 -0.65
CA LEU A 20 -3.28 8.88 0.41
C LEU A 20 -2.59 9.56 1.58
N ASP A 21 -3.01 9.19 2.78
CA ASP A 21 -2.37 9.60 4.01
C ASP A 21 -1.87 8.36 4.78
N THR A 22 -1.24 8.57 5.92
CA THR A 22 -0.86 7.49 6.81
C THR A 22 -2.13 6.81 7.36
N PRO A 23 -2.24 5.47 7.39
CA PRO A 23 -1.17 4.49 7.11
C PRO A 23 -1.08 4.02 5.65
N TYR A 24 -1.98 4.44 4.77
CA TYR A 24 -2.05 3.92 3.39
C TYR A 24 -0.80 4.26 2.58
N LYS A 25 -0.27 5.46 2.75
CA LYS A 25 0.94 5.90 2.06
C LYS A 25 2.13 5.01 2.42
N GLU A 26 2.32 4.74 3.71
CA GLU A 26 3.39 3.87 4.17
C GLU A 26 3.18 2.44 3.71
N LEU A 27 1.95 1.96 3.77
CA LEU A 27 1.60 0.62 3.32
C LEU A 27 1.94 0.42 1.84
N LEU A 28 1.58 1.39 1.00
CA LEU A 28 1.90 1.34 -0.43
C LEU A 28 3.40 1.30 -0.66
N GLU A 29 4.15 2.13 0.05
CA GLU A 29 5.60 2.16 -0.05
C GLU A 29 6.22 0.80 0.30
N TYR A 30 5.78 0.20 1.41
CA TYR A 30 6.29 -1.11 1.83
C TYR A 30 5.93 -2.21 0.85
N LYS A 31 4.73 -2.17 0.28
CA LYS A 31 4.30 -3.14 -0.73
C LYS A 31 5.15 -3.05 -1.99
N ILE A 32 5.46 -1.84 -2.43
CA ILE A 32 6.31 -1.62 -3.60
C ILE A 32 7.73 -2.13 -3.35
N LYS A 33 8.23 -1.96 -2.13
CA LYS A 33 9.55 -2.49 -1.73
C LYS A 33 9.57 -4.02 -1.62
N GLY A 34 8.41 -4.66 -1.65
CA GLY A 34 8.32 -6.12 -1.59
C GLY A 34 8.35 -6.69 -0.18
N TYR A 35 8.07 -5.90 0.83
CA TYR A 35 8.03 -6.39 2.22
C TYR A 35 6.86 -7.34 2.42
N SER A 36 7.08 -8.36 3.26
CA SER A 36 6.03 -9.32 3.61
C SER A 36 4.99 -8.68 4.52
N ILE A 37 3.80 -9.29 4.59
CA ILE A 37 2.74 -8.81 5.48
C ILE A 37 3.18 -8.80 6.95
N ILE A 38 3.98 -9.78 7.35
CA ILE A 38 4.52 -9.86 8.71
C ILE A 38 5.45 -8.68 8.98
N LYS A 39 6.33 -8.37 8.04
CA LYS A 39 7.26 -7.24 8.14
C LYS A 39 6.51 -5.93 8.23
N ILE A 40 5.50 -5.75 7.38
CA ILE A 40 4.69 -4.52 7.35
C ILE A 40 3.93 -4.35 8.66
N ALA A 41 3.34 -5.42 9.18
CA ALA A 41 2.61 -5.38 10.46
C ALA A 41 3.54 -4.94 11.59
N ASP A 42 4.76 -5.44 11.60
CA ASP A 42 5.76 -5.05 12.60
C ASP A 42 6.13 -3.57 12.46
N LEU A 43 6.38 -3.11 11.25
CA LEU A 43 6.74 -1.71 10.99
C LEU A 43 5.62 -0.74 11.33
N LEU A 44 4.37 -1.13 11.13
CA LEU A 44 3.20 -0.31 11.41
C LEU A 44 2.67 -0.51 12.83
N HIS A 45 3.31 -1.37 13.63
CA HIS A 45 2.91 -1.68 14.99
C HIS A 45 1.46 -2.15 15.07
N THR A 46 1.08 -3.08 14.20
CA THR A 46 -0.29 -3.58 14.12
C THR A 46 -0.28 -5.09 13.82
N SER A 47 -1.48 -5.68 13.69
CA SER A 47 -1.61 -7.10 13.37
C SER A 47 -1.58 -7.33 11.86
N THR A 48 -1.24 -8.56 11.45
CA THR A 48 -1.29 -8.95 10.04
C THR A 48 -2.72 -8.87 9.49
N SER A 49 -3.71 -9.18 10.32
CA SER A 49 -5.13 -9.07 9.94
C SER A 49 -5.49 -7.63 9.59
N ASN A 50 -5.02 -6.67 10.39
CA ASN A 50 -5.28 -5.26 10.11
C ASN A 50 -4.58 -4.80 8.83
N VAL A 51 -3.34 -5.25 8.61
CA VAL A 51 -2.61 -4.96 7.37
C VAL A 51 -3.37 -5.49 6.16
N SER A 52 -3.95 -6.69 6.28
CA SER A 52 -4.75 -7.28 5.21
C SER A 52 -5.98 -6.43 4.88
N VAL A 53 -6.69 -5.96 5.90
CA VAL A 53 -7.85 -5.06 5.73
C VAL A 53 -7.43 -3.75 5.06
N LEU A 54 -6.34 -3.14 5.53
CA LEU A 54 -5.82 -1.90 4.95
C LEU A 54 -5.38 -2.09 3.50
N THR A 55 -4.77 -3.24 3.20
CA THR A 55 -4.35 -3.57 1.84
C THR A 55 -5.54 -3.66 0.89
N ASP A 56 -6.63 -4.31 1.33
CA ASP A 56 -7.83 -4.40 0.51
C ASP A 56 -8.45 -3.03 0.23
N LYS A 57 -8.49 -2.17 1.24
CA LYS A 57 -8.98 -0.80 1.08
C LYS A 57 -8.09 0.00 0.13
N LEU A 58 -6.78 -0.16 0.25
CA LEU A 58 -5.82 0.50 -0.62
C LEU A 58 -5.99 0.06 -2.07
N LYS A 59 -6.15 -1.24 -2.31
CA LYS A 59 -6.39 -1.77 -3.66
C LYS A 59 -7.64 -1.16 -4.29
N LYS A 60 -8.71 -1.02 -3.52
CA LYS A 60 -9.95 -0.40 -4.01
C LYS A 60 -9.73 1.05 -4.42
N LYS A 61 -8.96 1.79 -3.64
CA LYS A 61 -8.62 3.18 -3.97
C LYS A 61 -7.81 3.28 -5.25
N ILE A 62 -6.82 2.42 -5.42
CA ILE A 62 -5.96 2.41 -6.59
C ILE A 62 -6.74 2.03 -7.86
N ARG A 63 -7.64 1.06 -7.76
CA ARG A 63 -8.46 0.62 -8.90
C ARG A 63 -9.35 1.71 -9.46
N LYS A 64 -9.69 2.72 -8.66
CA LYS A 64 -10.51 3.84 -9.12
C LYS A 64 -9.76 4.77 -10.07
N ILE A 65 -8.44 4.77 -10.03
CA ILE A 65 -7.62 5.65 -10.87
C ILE A 65 -6.83 4.89 -11.95
N LEU A 66 -6.78 3.57 -11.86
CA LEU A 66 -6.17 2.70 -12.87
C LEU A 66 -7.26 1.96 -13.68
#